data_19a693a89c9ce83e98c8f9a2ca623f61
#
_entry.id   19a693a89c9ce83e98c8f9a2ca623f61
#
_cell.length_a   1.000
_cell.length_b   1.000
_cell.length_c   1.000
_cell.angle_alpha   90.00
_cell.angle_beta   90.00
_cell.angle_gamma   90.00
#
_symmetry.space_group_name_H-M   'P 1'
#
loop_
_entity.id
_entity.type
_entity.pdbx_description
1 polymer ?
#
loop_
_entity_poly.entity_id
_entity_poly.type
_entity_poly.pdbx_seq_one_letter_code
_entity_poly.pdbx_strand_id
1 'polypeptide(L)'
;MERRKDIDQLRGLAILLMVMVHAAATWAPNDASTTTFLALVVAGLGGLAAPLFVTVGGWVTVQSSWSIRKAIIRFVYLMLAQILVNICAPHLFDPFTPGILSLFAILYLLAPLWLRLANNIAMWGATLLLISIINWTFLPGDSSLLWADRIDISGFTEIIPHLFFTGTYPLFPWVFFSIFGAGLNIHSLSIQRIGWLIGCGMIICITFLVNSINDNTPFAQPIGDATLTFFPANTPFLIGATTGVLILWALFEYRQPFKGLDQLGRLSLTLYVIHFIPLYIGSSWALTWNLAIPLVLLFTVLWWPISVFHQTKCPTFSLEHILQRLSRHLVK
;
A
#
# COMPACT_ATOMS: atom_id res chain seq x y z
N MET A 1 7.38 24.10 8.45
CA MET A 1 6.79 23.79 7.14
C MET A 1 5.28 23.66 7.27
N GLU A 2 4.56 24.29 6.38
CA GLU A 2 3.11 24.12 6.30
C GLU A 2 2.78 22.69 5.87
N ARG A 3 1.78 22.09 6.51
CA ARG A 3 1.39 20.70 6.23
C ARG A 3 0.71 20.61 4.87
N ARG A 4 1.22 19.80 3.96
CA ARG A 4 0.69 19.57 2.62
C ARG A 4 -0.61 18.74 2.68
N LYS A 5 -1.74 19.39 2.38
CA LYS A 5 -3.08 18.76 2.42
C LYS A 5 -3.27 17.72 1.32
N ASP A 6 -2.69 17.92 0.15
CA ASP A 6 -2.71 16.99 -0.98
C ASP A 6 -2.08 15.64 -0.62
N ILE A 7 -0.97 15.65 0.14
CA ILE A 7 -0.32 14.43 0.63
C ILE A 7 -1.20 13.67 1.64
N ASP A 8 -1.85 14.40 2.55
CA ASP A 8 -2.80 13.78 3.48
C ASP A 8 -4.03 13.22 2.73
N GLN A 9 -4.46 13.87 1.64
CA GLN A 9 -5.57 13.38 0.80
C GLN A 9 -5.18 12.13 0.01
N LEU A 10 -3.97 12.08 -0.57
CA LEU A 10 -3.47 10.88 -1.23
C LEU A 10 -3.43 9.70 -0.27
N ARG A 11 -3.01 9.93 0.99
CA ARG A 11 -3.06 8.92 2.04
C ARG A 11 -4.49 8.50 2.36
N GLY A 12 -5.41 9.46 2.43
CA GLY A 12 -6.84 9.22 2.64
C GLY A 12 -7.45 8.38 1.51
N LEU A 13 -7.11 8.70 0.26
CA LEU A 13 -7.52 7.89 -0.89
C LEU A 13 -6.97 6.47 -0.80
N ALA A 14 -5.69 6.30 -0.49
CA ALA A 14 -5.08 4.98 -0.35
C ALA A 14 -5.82 4.12 0.68
N ILE A 15 -6.25 4.71 1.81
CA ILE A 15 -7.06 4.01 2.83
C ILE A 15 -8.44 3.61 2.28
N LEU A 16 -9.15 4.49 1.56
CA LEU A 16 -10.43 4.13 0.95
C LEU A 16 -10.30 2.99 -0.05
N LEU A 17 -9.29 3.04 -0.91
CA LEU A 17 -9.02 1.97 -1.88
C LEU A 17 -8.69 0.64 -1.19
N MET A 18 -7.93 0.70 -0.10
CA MET A 18 -7.59 -0.47 0.72
C MET A 18 -8.84 -1.07 1.39
N VAL A 19 -9.67 -0.24 2.03
CA VAL A 19 -10.93 -0.69 2.65
C VAL A 19 -11.85 -1.32 1.60
N MET A 20 -11.94 -0.70 0.42
CA MET A 20 -12.74 -1.22 -0.69
C MET A 20 -12.28 -2.62 -1.12
N VAL A 21 -10.99 -2.83 -1.33
CA VAL A 21 -10.50 -4.14 -1.79
C VAL A 21 -10.63 -5.21 -0.72
N HIS A 22 -10.42 -4.89 0.55
CA HIS A 22 -10.61 -5.85 1.64
C HIS A 22 -12.10 -6.21 1.82
N ALA A 23 -12.99 -5.22 1.73
CA ALA A 23 -14.43 -5.46 1.77
C ALA A 23 -14.90 -6.31 0.58
N ALA A 24 -14.42 -6.00 -0.62
CA ALA A 24 -14.72 -6.79 -1.81
C ALA A 24 -14.19 -8.23 -1.70
N ALA A 25 -12.97 -8.42 -1.20
CA ALA A 25 -12.38 -9.75 -0.99
C ALA A 25 -13.16 -10.56 0.07
N THR A 26 -13.68 -9.91 1.12
CA THR A 26 -14.42 -10.56 2.20
C THR A 26 -15.87 -10.88 1.81
N TRP A 27 -16.53 -10.02 1.05
CA TRP A 27 -17.95 -10.07 0.77
C TRP A 27 -18.30 -10.37 -0.69
N ALA A 28 -17.32 -10.80 -1.49
CA ALA A 28 -17.57 -11.24 -2.85
C ALA A 28 -18.55 -12.41 -2.86
N PRO A 29 -19.56 -12.43 -3.76
CA PRO A 29 -20.39 -13.60 -3.96
C PRO A 29 -19.57 -14.84 -4.36
N ASN A 30 -20.03 -16.04 -3.99
CA ASN A 30 -19.31 -17.29 -4.29
C ASN A 30 -19.14 -17.59 -5.79
N ASP A 31 -19.99 -16.99 -6.63
CA ASP A 31 -19.93 -17.05 -8.09
C ASP A 31 -19.10 -15.92 -8.71
N ALA A 32 -18.42 -15.10 -7.89
CA ALA A 32 -17.62 -14.00 -8.37
C ALA A 32 -16.40 -14.50 -9.16
N SER A 33 -16.32 -14.09 -10.42
CA SER A 33 -15.15 -14.34 -11.26
C SER A 33 -14.21 -13.13 -11.26
N THR A 34 -12.92 -13.39 -11.15
CA THR A 34 -11.87 -12.36 -11.25
C THR A 34 -11.80 -11.68 -12.62
N THR A 35 -12.48 -12.24 -13.63
CA THR A 35 -12.51 -11.74 -15.00
C THR A 35 -13.67 -10.77 -15.26
N THR A 36 -14.58 -10.56 -14.30
CA THR A 36 -15.66 -9.58 -14.48
C THR A 36 -15.11 -8.16 -14.51
N PHE A 37 -15.75 -7.28 -15.28
CA PHE A 37 -15.35 -5.85 -15.37
C PHE A 37 -15.28 -5.20 -13.98
N LEU A 38 -16.24 -5.50 -13.10
CA LEU A 38 -16.27 -4.96 -11.73
C LEU A 38 -15.06 -5.47 -10.92
N ALA A 39 -14.74 -6.76 -11.01
CA ALA A 39 -13.56 -7.32 -10.34
C ALA A 39 -12.27 -6.68 -10.85
N LEU A 40 -12.14 -6.44 -12.14
CA LEU A 40 -10.99 -5.73 -12.73
C LEU A 40 -10.87 -4.30 -12.20
N VAL A 41 -11.98 -3.56 -12.09
CA VAL A 41 -11.99 -2.19 -11.54
C VAL A 41 -11.57 -2.21 -10.06
N VAL A 42 -12.16 -3.10 -9.27
CA VAL A 42 -11.82 -3.23 -7.83
C VAL A 42 -10.37 -3.66 -7.65
N ALA A 43 -9.90 -4.63 -8.42
CA ALA A 43 -8.52 -5.11 -8.37
C ALA A 43 -7.52 -4.02 -8.82
N GLY A 44 -7.83 -3.29 -9.89
CA GLY A 44 -7.00 -2.19 -10.39
C GLY A 44 -6.89 -1.03 -9.40
N LEU A 45 -8.01 -0.58 -8.85
CA LEU A 45 -8.04 0.49 -7.85
C LEU A 45 -7.43 0.00 -6.52
N GLY A 46 -7.80 -1.20 -6.06
CA GLY A 46 -7.24 -1.80 -4.84
C GLY A 46 -5.74 -2.07 -4.95
N GLY A 47 -5.28 -2.49 -6.14
CA GLY A 47 -3.85 -2.67 -6.45
C GLY A 47 -3.02 -1.40 -6.35
N LEU A 48 -3.65 -0.21 -6.43
CA LEU A 48 -2.96 1.08 -6.23
C LEU A 48 -2.88 1.50 -4.75
N ALA A 49 -3.68 0.92 -3.87
CA ALA A 49 -3.76 1.34 -2.46
C ALA A 49 -2.40 1.27 -1.75
N ALA A 50 -1.76 0.11 -1.75
CA ALA A 50 -0.48 -0.09 -1.08
C ALA A 50 0.68 0.65 -1.76
N PRO A 51 0.86 0.61 -3.10
CA PRO A 51 1.86 1.43 -3.80
C PRO A 51 1.75 2.92 -3.49
N LEU A 52 0.53 3.48 -3.50
CA LEU A 52 0.28 4.87 -3.15
C LEU A 52 0.66 5.16 -1.69
N PHE A 53 0.26 4.28 -0.78
CA PHE A 53 0.53 4.43 0.65
C PHE A 53 2.03 4.38 0.96
N VAL A 54 2.77 3.44 0.34
CA VAL A 54 4.22 3.29 0.51
C VAL A 54 4.97 4.46 -0.15
N THR A 55 4.52 4.93 -1.33
CA THR A 55 5.09 6.12 -2.00
C THR A 55 4.93 7.38 -1.13
N VAL A 56 3.72 7.62 -0.60
CA VAL A 56 3.48 8.73 0.33
C VAL A 56 4.32 8.59 1.60
N GLY A 57 4.47 7.37 2.12
CA GLY A 57 5.34 7.06 3.25
C GLY A 57 6.80 7.44 3.00
N GLY A 58 7.33 7.09 1.83
CA GLY A 58 8.67 7.46 1.39
C GLY A 58 8.84 8.98 1.27
N TRP A 59 7.86 9.66 0.66
CA TRP A 59 7.84 11.12 0.54
C TRP A 59 7.88 11.82 1.91
N VAL A 60 7.07 11.37 2.87
CA VAL A 60 7.00 11.95 4.23
C VAL A 60 8.27 11.65 5.03
N THR A 61 8.91 10.51 4.80
CA THR A 61 10.12 10.11 5.54
C THR A 61 11.28 11.09 5.28
N VAL A 62 11.39 11.67 4.08
CA VAL A 62 12.38 12.72 3.76
C VAL A 62 12.25 13.93 4.68
N GLN A 63 11.03 14.29 5.09
CA GLN A 63 10.76 15.46 5.93
C GLN A 63 10.93 15.18 7.42
N SER A 64 11.10 13.91 7.80
CA SER A 64 11.21 13.53 9.20
C SER A 64 12.66 13.56 9.69
N SER A 65 12.91 14.12 10.88
CA SER A 65 14.20 13.96 11.55
C SER A 65 14.36 12.50 12.00
N TRP A 66 15.29 11.78 11.37
CA TRP A 66 15.61 10.41 11.76
C TRP A 66 16.55 10.38 12.97
N SER A 67 16.29 9.47 13.91
CA SER A 67 17.24 9.03 14.92
C SER A 67 16.99 7.57 15.25
N ILE A 68 18.02 6.85 15.65
CA ILE A 68 17.90 5.41 15.94
C ILE A 68 16.85 5.13 17.02
N ARG A 69 16.77 5.95 18.06
CA ARG A 69 15.75 5.82 19.11
C ARG A 69 14.34 5.94 18.56
N LYS A 70 14.07 6.96 17.71
CA LYS A 70 12.77 7.12 17.04
C LYS A 70 12.46 5.96 16.11
N ALA A 71 13.46 5.47 15.38
CA ALA A 71 13.31 4.35 14.47
C ALA A 71 12.93 3.07 15.20
N ILE A 72 13.60 2.75 16.31
CA ILE A 72 13.29 1.59 17.15
C ILE A 72 11.87 1.70 17.75
N ILE A 73 11.48 2.85 18.29
CA ILE A 73 10.13 3.06 18.84
C ILE A 73 9.07 2.82 17.77
N ARG A 74 9.25 3.40 16.58
CA ARG A 74 8.33 3.21 15.45
C ARG A 74 8.31 1.75 14.98
N PHE A 75 9.47 1.13 14.89
CA PHE A 75 9.59 -0.28 14.52
C PHE A 75 8.77 -1.17 15.46
N VAL A 76 9.03 -1.09 16.76
CA VAL A 76 8.31 -1.89 17.76
C VAL A 76 6.81 -1.59 17.73
N TYR A 77 6.43 -0.31 17.67
CA TYR A 77 5.02 0.09 17.65
C TYR A 77 4.28 -0.44 16.42
N LEU A 78 4.89 -0.36 15.24
CA LEU A 78 4.28 -0.84 14.00
C LEU A 78 4.23 -2.36 13.92
N MET A 79 5.23 -3.07 14.46
CA MET A 79 5.19 -4.53 14.58
C MET A 79 4.06 -4.98 15.51
N LEU A 80 3.87 -4.31 16.65
CA LEU A 80 2.73 -4.58 17.55
C LEU A 80 1.39 -4.24 16.90
N ALA A 81 1.32 -3.14 16.15
CA ALA A 81 0.12 -2.78 15.40
C ALA A 81 -0.19 -3.79 14.29
N GLN A 82 0.84 -4.41 13.66
CA GLN A 82 0.62 -5.50 12.69
C GLN A 82 0.02 -6.73 13.36
N ILE A 83 0.53 -7.13 14.52
CA ILE A 83 -0.06 -8.25 15.28
C ILE A 83 -1.51 -7.94 15.66
N LEU A 84 -1.81 -6.70 16.04
CA LEU A 84 -3.18 -6.27 16.34
C LEU A 84 -4.09 -6.38 15.11
N VAL A 85 -3.62 -5.98 13.92
CA VAL A 85 -4.35 -6.17 12.65
C VAL A 85 -4.65 -7.65 12.43
N ASN A 86 -3.66 -8.51 12.58
CA ASN A 86 -3.81 -9.95 12.35
C ASN A 86 -4.84 -10.57 13.31
N ILE A 87 -4.81 -10.16 14.58
CA ILE A 87 -5.82 -10.58 15.59
C ILE A 87 -7.22 -10.08 15.22
N CYS A 88 -7.34 -8.89 14.63
CA CYS A 88 -8.62 -8.36 14.16
C CYS A 88 -9.11 -9.00 12.86
N ALA A 89 -8.25 -9.71 12.14
CA ALA A 89 -8.53 -10.34 10.86
C ALA A 89 -8.10 -11.82 10.80
N PRO A 90 -8.48 -12.68 11.75
CA PRO A 90 -8.00 -14.06 11.82
C PRO A 90 -8.49 -14.94 10.65
N HIS A 91 -9.46 -14.47 9.87
CA HIS A 91 -9.92 -15.11 8.63
C HIS A 91 -9.01 -14.85 7.43
N LEU A 92 -8.06 -13.91 7.55
CA LEU A 92 -7.14 -13.52 6.47
C LEU A 92 -5.67 -13.76 6.82
N PHE A 93 -5.28 -13.70 8.09
CA PHE A 93 -3.88 -13.69 8.52
C PHE A 93 -3.65 -14.55 9.75
N ASP A 94 -2.50 -15.17 9.82
CA ASP A 94 -2.00 -15.74 11.07
C ASP A 94 -1.51 -14.62 12.01
N PRO A 95 -1.47 -14.84 13.33
CA PRO A 95 -1.14 -13.80 14.31
C PRO A 95 0.19 -13.08 14.04
N PHE A 96 1.18 -13.76 13.47
CA PHE A 96 2.52 -13.23 13.21
C PHE A 96 2.81 -12.98 11.73
N THR A 97 1.82 -13.06 10.86
CA THR A 97 1.98 -12.76 9.43
C THR A 97 2.53 -11.33 9.22
N PRO A 98 3.69 -11.16 8.55
CA PRO A 98 4.18 -9.84 8.19
C PRO A 98 3.30 -9.21 7.13
N GLY A 99 2.80 -8.00 7.42
CA GLY A 99 2.00 -7.22 6.50
C GLY A 99 2.60 -5.84 6.22
N ILE A 100 1.79 -4.93 5.72
CA ILE A 100 2.27 -3.60 5.31
C ILE A 100 2.82 -2.76 6.47
N LEU A 101 2.33 -2.93 7.70
CA LEU A 101 2.86 -2.22 8.87
C LEU A 101 4.25 -2.76 9.23
N SER A 102 4.51 -4.05 9.05
CA SER A 102 5.84 -4.65 9.18
C SER A 102 6.81 -4.08 8.14
N LEU A 103 6.36 -3.92 6.88
CA LEU A 103 7.13 -3.24 5.84
C LEU A 103 7.50 -1.81 6.28
N PHE A 104 6.55 -1.01 6.77
CA PHE A 104 6.83 0.34 7.25
C PHE A 104 7.78 0.35 8.46
N ALA A 105 7.68 -0.62 9.36
CA ALA A 105 8.59 -0.77 10.49
C ALA A 105 10.05 -0.91 10.00
N ILE A 106 10.30 -1.80 9.03
CA ILE A 106 11.62 -1.99 8.44
C ILE A 106 12.07 -0.76 7.64
N LEU A 107 11.18 -0.17 6.84
CA LEU A 107 11.49 1.03 6.06
C LEU A 107 11.93 2.19 6.95
N TYR A 108 11.28 2.44 8.10
CA TYR A 108 11.72 3.47 9.05
C TYR A 108 13.04 3.13 9.72
N LEU A 109 13.27 1.85 10.05
CA LEU A 109 14.54 1.42 10.64
C LEU A 109 15.71 1.63 9.68
N LEU A 110 15.51 1.25 8.41
CA LEU A 110 16.51 1.32 7.35
C LEU A 110 16.50 2.65 6.58
N ALA A 111 15.74 3.67 7.02
CA ALA A 111 15.59 4.93 6.28
C ALA A 111 16.91 5.59 5.86
N PRO A 112 17.98 5.67 6.70
CA PRO A 112 19.24 6.28 6.27
C PRO A 112 19.92 5.57 5.10
N LEU A 113 19.64 4.28 4.89
CA LEU A 113 20.23 3.50 3.80
C LEU A 113 19.53 3.82 2.47
N TRP A 114 18.23 3.62 2.40
CA TRP A 114 17.50 3.79 1.15
C TRP A 114 17.24 5.25 0.77
N LEU A 115 17.20 6.20 1.73
CA LEU A 115 17.10 7.63 1.42
C LEU A 115 18.32 8.13 0.65
N ARG A 116 19.52 7.60 0.93
CA ARG A 116 20.74 7.96 0.17
C ARG A 116 20.62 7.68 -1.31
N LEU A 117 19.88 6.61 -1.66
CA LEU A 117 19.67 6.19 -3.05
C LEU A 117 18.76 7.17 -3.82
N ALA A 118 17.96 7.99 -3.12
CA ALA A 118 17.10 9.00 -3.71
C ALA A 118 17.74 10.39 -3.82
N ASN A 119 18.90 10.66 -3.20
CA ASN A 119 19.48 12.00 -3.10
C ASN A 119 19.91 12.59 -4.45
N ASN A 120 20.40 11.77 -5.36
CA ASN A 120 20.81 12.20 -6.69
C ASN A 120 19.87 11.63 -7.74
N ILE A 121 19.44 12.44 -8.71
CA ILE A 121 18.44 12.04 -9.70
C ILE A 121 18.89 10.85 -10.57
N ALA A 122 20.18 10.80 -10.95
CA ALA A 122 20.72 9.68 -11.72
C ALA A 122 20.79 8.41 -10.88
N MET A 123 21.23 8.50 -9.62
CA MET A 123 21.26 7.38 -8.69
C MET A 123 19.86 6.89 -8.36
N TRP A 124 18.90 7.80 -8.16
CA TRP A 124 17.48 7.48 -7.96
C TRP A 124 16.93 6.67 -9.12
N GLY A 125 17.06 7.17 -10.37
CA GLY A 125 16.61 6.46 -11.56
C GLY A 125 17.32 5.11 -11.76
N ALA A 126 18.65 5.07 -11.58
CA ALA A 126 19.44 3.84 -11.69
C ALA A 126 19.02 2.80 -10.63
N THR A 127 18.73 3.23 -9.39
CA THR A 127 18.26 2.31 -8.33
C THR A 127 16.90 1.72 -8.64
N LEU A 128 15.94 2.54 -9.09
CA LEU A 128 14.61 2.05 -9.48
C LEU A 128 14.69 1.06 -10.66
N LEU A 129 15.53 1.38 -11.66
CA LEU A 129 15.78 0.48 -12.78
C LEU A 129 16.45 -0.83 -12.32
N LEU A 130 17.46 -0.75 -11.46
CA LEU A 130 18.15 -1.93 -10.94
C LEU A 130 17.20 -2.84 -10.14
N ILE A 131 16.37 -2.27 -9.26
CA ILE A 131 15.34 -3.06 -8.54
C ILE A 131 14.41 -3.74 -9.53
N SER A 132 13.96 -3.02 -10.57
CA SER A 132 13.08 -3.58 -11.59
C SER A 132 13.74 -4.72 -12.38
N ILE A 133 15.02 -4.58 -12.74
CA ILE A 133 15.77 -5.63 -13.45
C ILE A 133 15.98 -6.86 -12.56
N ILE A 134 16.40 -6.66 -11.31
CA ILE A 134 16.57 -7.76 -10.35
C ILE A 134 15.24 -8.47 -10.11
N ASN A 135 14.15 -7.70 -9.94
CA ASN A 135 12.82 -8.26 -9.75
C ASN A 135 12.32 -9.01 -10.99
N TRP A 136 12.70 -8.57 -12.19
CA TRP A 136 12.38 -9.28 -13.45
C TRP A 136 13.15 -10.59 -13.61
N THR A 137 14.43 -10.58 -13.25
CA THR A 137 15.32 -11.73 -13.45
C THR A 137 15.30 -12.74 -12.32
N PHE A 138 15.11 -12.27 -11.08
CA PHE A 138 15.16 -13.06 -9.85
C PHE A 138 13.95 -12.78 -8.99
N LEU A 139 12.74 -12.96 -9.54
CA LEU A 139 11.50 -12.66 -8.83
C LEU A 139 11.53 -13.28 -7.43
N PRO A 140 11.69 -12.48 -6.36
CA PRO A 140 11.66 -13.01 -5.02
C PRO A 140 10.21 -13.36 -4.64
N GLY A 141 10.02 -14.54 -4.17
CA GLY A 141 8.68 -15.09 -3.98
C GLY A 141 8.21 -15.78 -5.26
N ASP A 142 8.17 -17.07 -5.20
CA ASP A 142 7.71 -17.90 -6.30
C ASP A 142 6.25 -17.54 -6.66
N SER A 143 5.96 -17.41 -7.95
CA SER A 143 4.59 -17.23 -8.44
C SER A 143 3.69 -18.44 -8.12
N SER A 144 4.28 -19.61 -7.88
CA SER A 144 3.59 -20.82 -7.43
C SER A 144 3.13 -20.76 -5.97
N LEU A 145 3.68 -19.84 -5.13
CA LEU A 145 3.25 -19.69 -3.75
C LEU A 145 1.80 -19.20 -3.68
N LEU A 146 0.96 -19.98 -3.02
CA LEU A 146 -0.42 -19.63 -2.74
C LEU A 146 -0.52 -18.57 -1.64
N TRP A 147 -1.72 -18.05 -1.43
CA TRP A 147 -1.98 -17.12 -0.33
C TRP A 147 -1.61 -17.70 1.03
N ALA A 148 -1.96 -18.98 1.29
CA ALA A 148 -1.64 -19.68 2.53
C ALA A 148 -0.12 -19.67 2.80
N ASP A 149 0.71 -19.96 1.79
CA ASP A 149 2.16 -20.02 1.95
C ASP A 149 2.78 -18.65 2.29
N ARG A 150 2.08 -17.55 2.01
CA ARG A 150 2.54 -16.18 2.29
C ARG A 150 2.14 -15.68 3.67
N ILE A 151 1.10 -16.27 4.26
CA ILE A 151 0.58 -15.85 5.56
C ILE A 151 0.92 -16.84 6.67
N ASP A 152 1.13 -18.11 6.35
CA ASP A 152 1.46 -19.15 7.32
C ASP A 152 2.84 -18.90 7.94
N ILE A 153 2.89 -18.93 9.26
CA ILE A 153 4.10 -18.76 10.07
C ILE A 153 4.21 -19.91 11.05
N SER A 154 4.77 -21.03 10.61
CA SER A 154 4.98 -22.20 11.43
C SER A 154 6.11 -22.01 12.45
N GLY A 155 7.01 -21.04 12.24
CA GLY A 155 8.12 -20.77 13.13
C GLY A 155 8.80 -19.41 12.94
N PHE A 156 9.56 -18.97 13.94
CA PHE A 156 10.28 -17.68 13.89
C PHE A 156 11.28 -17.56 12.72
N THR A 157 11.79 -18.68 12.22
CA THR A 157 12.71 -18.71 11.09
C THR A 157 12.06 -18.28 9.77
N GLU A 158 10.75 -18.40 9.65
CA GLU A 158 9.99 -18.01 8.44
C GLU A 158 9.66 -16.52 8.43
N ILE A 159 9.60 -15.86 9.58
CA ILE A 159 9.33 -14.44 9.67
C ILE A 159 10.33 -13.63 8.84
N ILE A 160 11.63 -13.97 8.90
CA ILE A 160 12.69 -13.22 8.19
C ILE A 160 12.53 -13.33 6.66
N PRO A 161 12.44 -14.51 6.04
CA PRO A 161 12.14 -14.61 4.61
C PRO A 161 10.88 -13.87 4.21
N HIS A 162 9.80 -13.95 4.98
CA HIS A 162 8.53 -13.27 4.68
C HIS A 162 8.64 -11.74 4.79
N LEU A 163 9.40 -11.22 5.75
CA LEU A 163 9.67 -9.79 5.87
C LEU A 163 10.48 -9.24 4.70
N PHE A 164 11.40 -10.02 4.14
CA PHE A 164 12.34 -9.53 3.14
C PHE A 164 11.99 -9.94 1.70
N PHE A 165 11.38 -11.12 1.47
CA PHE A 165 11.25 -11.69 0.12
C PHE A 165 9.89 -12.32 -0.21
N THR A 166 9.29 -13.14 0.67
CA THR A 166 8.20 -14.07 0.29
C THR A 166 6.83 -13.75 0.88
N GLY A 167 6.74 -12.88 1.87
CA GLY A 167 5.45 -12.55 2.52
C GLY A 167 4.52 -11.70 1.67
N THR A 168 3.50 -11.13 2.30
CA THR A 168 2.50 -10.32 1.62
C THR A 168 3.05 -8.96 1.15
N TYR A 169 3.91 -8.32 1.98
CA TYR A 169 4.54 -7.04 1.68
C TYR A 169 6.04 -7.10 2.04
N PRO A 170 6.84 -7.90 1.32
CA PRO A 170 8.26 -8.05 1.63
C PRO A 170 9.03 -6.76 1.30
N LEU A 171 10.15 -6.53 2.02
CA LEU A 171 10.97 -5.35 1.77
C LEU A 171 11.38 -5.25 0.29
N PHE A 172 11.82 -6.36 -0.32
CA PHE A 172 12.06 -6.44 -1.75
C PHE A 172 10.86 -7.13 -2.42
N PRO A 173 10.23 -6.52 -3.44
CA PRO A 173 10.64 -5.28 -4.11
C PRO A 173 9.97 -4.00 -3.58
N TRP A 174 9.16 -4.04 -2.51
CA TRP A 174 8.31 -2.93 -2.06
C TRP A 174 9.08 -1.66 -1.65
N VAL A 175 10.37 -1.75 -1.30
CA VAL A 175 11.24 -0.60 -1.06
C VAL A 175 11.33 0.34 -2.28
N PHE A 176 11.08 -0.18 -3.48
CA PHE A 176 10.97 0.58 -4.72
C PHE A 176 10.03 1.79 -4.56
N PHE A 177 8.81 1.60 -4.04
CA PHE A 177 7.83 2.66 -3.88
C PHE A 177 8.27 3.70 -2.85
N SER A 178 8.98 3.31 -1.79
CA SER A 178 9.53 4.25 -0.81
C SER A 178 10.64 5.11 -1.41
N ILE A 179 11.56 4.51 -2.15
CA ILE A 179 12.64 5.24 -2.87
C ILE A 179 12.02 6.15 -3.92
N PHE A 180 10.99 5.67 -4.64
CA PHE A 180 10.27 6.47 -5.63
C PHE A 180 9.63 7.71 -4.98
N GLY A 181 8.90 7.53 -3.88
CA GLY A 181 8.27 8.64 -3.13
C GLY A 181 9.28 9.64 -2.56
N ALA A 182 10.42 9.17 -2.06
CA ALA A 182 11.50 10.04 -1.59
C ALA A 182 12.06 10.90 -2.73
N GLY A 183 12.28 10.31 -3.91
CA GLY A 183 12.73 11.06 -5.09
C GLY A 183 11.72 12.11 -5.54
N LEU A 184 10.42 11.84 -5.50
CA LEU A 184 9.37 12.84 -5.77
C LEU A 184 9.47 14.04 -4.82
N ASN A 185 9.82 13.83 -3.55
CA ASN A 185 10.01 14.90 -2.59
C ASN A 185 11.29 15.70 -2.89
N ILE A 186 12.42 15.01 -3.05
CA ILE A 186 13.75 15.63 -3.17
C ILE A 186 13.89 16.40 -4.48
N HIS A 187 13.41 15.84 -5.59
CA HIS A 187 13.64 16.39 -6.92
C HIS A 187 12.52 17.31 -7.42
N SER A 188 11.37 17.40 -6.72
CA SER A 188 10.26 18.31 -7.05
C SER A 188 9.97 18.37 -8.56
N LEU A 189 9.59 17.23 -9.14
CA LEU A 189 9.40 17.08 -10.58
C LEU A 189 8.34 18.06 -11.11
N SER A 190 8.64 18.73 -12.23
CA SER A 190 7.63 19.56 -12.91
C SER A 190 6.50 18.71 -13.48
N ILE A 191 5.31 19.32 -13.65
CA ILE A 191 4.13 18.64 -14.24
C ILE A 191 4.45 18.03 -15.60
N GLN A 192 5.29 18.70 -16.40
CA GLN A 192 5.70 18.18 -17.69
C GLN A 192 6.52 16.90 -17.56
N ARG A 193 7.46 16.83 -16.59
CA ARG A 193 8.23 15.61 -16.32
C ARG A 193 7.34 14.48 -15.81
N ILE A 194 6.39 14.78 -14.93
CA ILE A 194 5.39 13.83 -14.46
C ILE A 194 4.57 13.32 -15.65
N GLY A 195 4.12 14.21 -16.52
CA GLY A 195 3.38 13.86 -17.74
C GLY A 195 4.17 12.92 -18.66
N TRP A 196 5.46 13.18 -18.87
CA TRP A 196 6.33 12.28 -19.64
C TRP A 196 6.47 10.91 -19.01
N LEU A 197 6.66 10.85 -17.68
CA LEU A 197 6.75 9.57 -16.95
C LEU A 197 5.44 8.79 -17.05
N ILE A 198 4.28 9.46 -16.93
CA ILE A 198 2.97 8.84 -17.13
C ILE A 198 2.84 8.31 -18.55
N GLY A 199 3.20 9.12 -19.57
CA GLY A 199 3.13 8.70 -20.98
C GLY A 199 4.00 7.48 -21.27
N CYS A 200 5.24 7.47 -20.81
CA CYS A 200 6.13 6.31 -20.94
C CYS A 200 5.57 5.08 -20.20
N GLY A 201 5.10 5.25 -18.97
CA GLY A 201 4.50 4.17 -18.20
C GLY A 201 3.27 3.58 -18.87
N MET A 202 2.39 4.42 -19.43
CA MET A 202 1.21 3.96 -20.19
C MET A 202 1.59 3.16 -21.43
N ILE A 203 2.61 3.60 -22.19
CA ILE A 203 3.11 2.86 -23.37
C ILE A 203 3.60 1.47 -22.92
N ILE A 204 4.39 1.39 -21.85
CA ILE A 204 4.88 0.11 -21.34
C ILE A 204 3.72 -0.78 -20.87
N CYS A 205 2.73 -0.22 -20.15
CA CYS A 205 1.55 -0.98 -19.73
C CYS A 205 0.73 -1.51 -20.92
N ILE A 206 0.58 -0.71 -21.98
CA ILE A 206 -0.08 -1.14 -23.21
C ILE A 206 0.73 -2.28 -23.86
N THR A 207 2.06 -2.20 -23.88
CA THR A 207 2.90 -3.28 -24.40
C THR A 207 2.70 -4.58 -23.62
N PHE A 208 2.66 -4.50 -22.29
CA PHE A 208 2.36 -5.66 -21.45
C PHE A 208 0.96 -6.23 -21.71
N LEU A 209 -0.04 -5.36 -21.91
CA LEU A 209 -1.39 -5.81 -22.26
C LEU A 209 -1.43 -6.53 -23.59
N VAL A 210 -0.76 -5.99 -24.63
CA VAL A 210 -0.70 -6.63 -25.95
C VAL A 210 0.01 -7.99 -25.86
N ASN A 211 1.12 -8.08 -25.13
CA ASN A 211 1.82 -9.34 -24.91
C ASN A 211 0.94 -10.36 -24.18
N SER A 212 0.25 -9.92 -23.11
CA SER A 212 -0.72 -10.75 -22.37
C SER A 212 -1.80 -11.35 -23.28
N ILE A 213 -2.32 -10.55 -24.22
CA ILE A 213 -3.31 -11.02 -25.19
C ILE A 213 -2.67 -12.03 -26.18
N ASN A 214 -1.49 -11.74 -26.70
CA ASN A 214 -0.79 -12.60 -27.65
C ASN A 214 -0.40 -13.96 -27.05
N ASP A 215 0.05 -13.94 -25.77
CA ASP A 215 0.48 -15.13 -25.05
C ASP A 215 -0.69 -15.87 -24.38
N ASN A 216 -1.93 -15.34 -24.52
CA ASN A 216 -3.14 -15.87 -23.88
C ASN A 216 -2.98 -16.05 -22.35
N THR A 217 -2.25 -15.11 -21.71
CA THR A 217 -2.04 -15.07 -20.27
C THR A 217 -2.98 -14.04 -19.63
N PRO A 218 -3.44 -14.22 -18.38
CA PRO A 218 -4.22 -13.19 -17.68
C PRO A 218 -3.41 -11.90 -17.54
N PHE A 219 -4.05 -10.74 -17.79
CA PHE A 219 -3.33 -9.46 -17.70
C PHE A 219 -2.98 -9.08 -16.26
N ALA A 220 -3.96 -9.14 -15.34
CA ALA A 220 -3.77 -8.73 -13.95
C ALA A 220 -4.50 -9.69 -13.01
N GLN A 221 -3.78 -10.18 -12.01
CA GLN A 221 -4.34 -11.01 -10.95
C GLN A 221 -3.69 -10.68 -9.60
N PRO A 222 -4.39 -10.90 -8.48
CA PRO A 222 -3.79 -10.73 -7.16
C PRO A 222 -2.69 -11.76 -6.87
N ILE A 223 -2.82 -12.99 -7.39
CA ILE A 223 -1.91 -14.14 -7.18
C ILE A 223 -1.88 -14.97 -8.46
N GLY A 224 -0.80 -15.73 -8.65
CA GLY A 224 -0.65 -16.70 -9.74
C GLY A 224 0.05 -16.12 -10.95
N ASP A 225 0.00 -16.90 -12.05
CA ASP A 225 0.67 -16.54 -13.30
C ASP A 225 -0.18 -15.55 -14.09
N ALA A 226 0.19 -14.29 -14.01
CA ALA A 226 -0.38 -13.21 -14.81
C ALA A 226 0.72 -12.24 -15.21
N THR A 227 0.45 -11.45 -16.24
CA THR A 227 1.40 -10.41 -16.68
C THR A 227 1.69 -9.42 -15.57
N LEU A 228 0.65 -8.94 -14.87
CA LEU A 228 0.77 -8.15 -13.64
C LEU A 228 0.28 -8.96 -12.45
N THR A 229 1.14 -9.17 -11.46
CA THR A 229 0.76 -9.81 -10.19
C THR A 229 1.08 -8.92 -9.01
N PHE A 230 0.19 -8.94 -8.01
CA PHE A 230 0.38 -8.21 -6.77
C PHE A 230 1.18 -9.06 -5.76
N PHE A 231 0.91 -10.36 -5.71
CA PHE A 231 1.59 -11.34 -4.85
C PHE A 231 2.20 -12.48 -5.70
N PRO A 232 3.51 -12.46 -5.97
CA PRO A 232 4.50 -11.41 -5.68
C PRO A 232 4.32 -10.16 -6.55
N ALA A 233 4.75 -9.00 -6.03
CA ALA A 233 4.75 -7.75 -6.81
C ALA A 233 5.79 -7.84 -7.93
N ASN A 234 5.39 -8.27 -9.13
CA ASN A 234 6.29 -8.42 -10.26
C ASN A 234 6.63 -7.07 -10.93
N THR A 235 7.63 -7.04 -11.81
CA THR A 235 8.09 -5.80 -12.44
C THR A 235 7.01 -5.08 -13.27
N PRO A 236 6.18 -5.78 -14.08
CA PRO A 236 5.04 -5.12 -14.72
C PRO A 236 4.09 -4.44 -13.72
N PHE A 237 3.84 -5.06 -12.57
CA PHE A 237 3.05 -4.44 -11.51
C PHE A 237 3.74 -3.19 -10.94
N LEU A 238 5.06 -3.23 -10.68
CA LEU A 238 5.79 -2.05 -10.19
C LEU A 238 5.63 -0.87 -11.15
N ILE A 239 5.75 -1.10 -12.46
CA ILE A 239 5.62 -0.06 -13.50
C ILE A 239 4.17 0.43 -13.59
N GLY A 240 3.20 -0.48 -13.67
CA GLY A 240 1.78 -0.14 -13.76
C GLY A 240 1.29 0.63 -12.54
N ALA A 241 1.64 0.15 -11.34
CA ALA A 241 1.28 0.81 -10.10
C ALA A 241 1.94 2.19 -9.97
N THR A 242 3.22 2.33 -10.34
CA THR A 242 3.90 3.64 -10.37
C THR A 242 3.23 4.62 -11.31
N THR A 243 2.81 4.14 -12.48
CA THR A 243 2.07 4.96 -13.46
C THR A 243 0.74 5.43 -12.87
N GLY A 244 -0.03 4.54 -12.25
CA GLY A 244 -1.28 4.88 -11.57
C GLY A 244 -1.06 5.85 -10.40
N VAL A 245 -0.03 5.64 -9.59
CA VAL A 245 0.35 6.56 -8.49
C VAL A 245 0.69 7.95 -9.03
N LEU A 246 1.45 8.06 -10.13
CA LEU A 246 1.76 9.36 -10.74
C LEU A 246 0.52 10.07 -11.26
N ILE A 247 -0.43 9.35 -11.86
CA ILE A 247 -1.71 9.92 -12.31
C ILE A 247 -2.48 10.51 -11.11
N LEU A 248 -2.61 9.74 -10.02
CA LEU A 248 -3.27 10.20 -8.81
C LEU A 248 -2.51 11.38 -8.17
N TRP A 249 -1.18 11.30 -8.15
CA TRP A 249 -0.32 12.37 -7.64
C TRP A 249 -0.57 13.68 -8.40
N ALA A 250 -0.49 13.66 -9.73
CA ALA A 250 -0.75 14.83 -10.56
C ALA A 250 -2.17 15.37 -10.36
N LEU A 251 -3.17 14.47 -10.25
CA LEU A 251 -4.56 14.87 -10.02
C LEU A 251 -4.72 15.65 -8.71
N PHE A 252 -4.14 15.16 -7.61
CA PHE A 252 -4.31 15.79 -6.29
C PHE A 252 -3.41 17.01 -6.08
N GLU A 253 -2.27 17.10 -6.75
CA GLU A 253 -1.39 18.27 -6.67
C GLU A 253 -1.99 19.50 -7.37
N TYR A 254 -2.74 19.29 -8.47
CA TYR A 254 -3.27 20.38 -9.31
C TYR A 254 -4.78 20.62 -9.17
N ARG A 255 -5.49 19.85 -8.37
CA ARG A 255 -6.93 20.01 -8.14
C ARG A 255 -7.22 20.60 -6.76
N GLN A 256 -8.42 21.22 -6.69
CA GLN A 256 -8.97 21.65 -5.40
C GLN A 256 -9.11 20.45 -4.46
N PRO A 257 -8.73 20.62 -3.19
CA PRO A 257 -8.78 19.51 -2.23
C PRO A 257 -10.21 19.04 -1.97
N PHE A 258 -10.41 17.72 -1.91
CA PHE A 258 -11.66 17.11 -1.45
C PHE A 258 -11.83 17.35 0.05
N LYS A 259 -12.95 18.02 0.44
CA LYS A 259 -13.20 18.36 1.84
C LYS A 259 -13.26 17.12 2.71
N GLY A 260 -12.40 17.05 3.73
CA GLY A 260 -12.38 15.98 4.73
C GLY A 260 -11.58 14.74 4.37
N LEU A 261 -11.14 14.57 3.11
CA LEU A 261 -10.30 13.43 2.72
C LEU A 261 -8.92 13.49 3.40
N ASP A 262 -8.40 14.69 3.66
CA ASP A 262 -7.18 14.90 4.42
C ASP A 262 -7.32 14.44 5.89
N GLN A 263 -8.51 14.55 6.47
CA GLN A 263 -8.79 14.09 7.83
C GLN A 263 -8.76 12.56 7.92
N LEU A 264 -9.25 11.87 6.90
CA LEU A 264 -9.15 10.42 6.76
C LEU A 264 -7.68 9.99 6.68
N GLY A 265 -6.86 10.67 5.88
CA GLY A 265 -5.42 10.40 5.78
C GLY A 265 -4.66 10.60 7.11
N ARG A 266 -5.13 11.47 8.00
CA ARG A 266 -4.55 11.66 9.34
C ARG A 266 -4.84 10.52 10.30
N LEU A 267 -5.88 9.71 10.04
CA LEU A 267 -6.29 8.54 10.82
C LEU A 267 -5.90 7.22 10.16
N SER A 268 -4.96 7.25 9.23
CA SER A 268 -4.66 6.11 8.37
C SER A 268 -4.26 4.84 9.12
N LEU A 269 -3.48 4.93 10.19
CA LEU A 269 -3.06 3.79 10.99
C LEU A 269 -4.22 3.24 11.84
N THR A 270 -4.99 4.14 12.47
CA THR A 270 -6.16 3.74 13.25
C THR A 270 -7.18 3.04 12.37
N LEU A 271 -7.51 3.62 11.20
CA LEU A 271 -8.45 3.03 10.26
C LEU A 271 -7.94 1.71 9.68
N TYR A 272 -6.62 1.63 9.41
CA TYR A 272 -6.01 0.39 8.95
C TYR A 272 -6.25 -0.79 9.92
N VAL A 273 -6.22 -0.53 11.22
CA VAL A 273 -6.47 -1.57 12.22
C VAL A 273 -7.96 -1.88 12.36
N ILE A 274 -8.78 -0.83 12.56
CA ILE A 274 -10.16 -1.04 13.01
C ILE A 274 -11.12 -1.51 11.91
N HIS A 275 -10.84 -1.23 10.62
CA HIS A 275 -11.75 -1.64 9.55
C HIS A 275 -11.86 -3.16 9.37
N PHE A 276 -10.87 -3.93 9.84
CA PHE A 276 -10.91 -5.40 9.80
C PHE A 276 -11.92 -5.99 10.78
N ILE A 277 -12.25 -5.30 11.88
CA ILE A 277 -13.20 -5.81 12.89
C ILE A 277 -14.59 -6.11 12.28
N PRO A 278 -15.26 -5.14 11.62
CA PRO A 278 -16.54 -5.42 10.98
C PRO A 278 -16.43 -6.40 9.79
N LEU A 279 -15.30 -6.43 9.09
CA LEU A 279 -15.07 -7.43 8.04
C LEU A 279 -15.00 -8.83 8.61
N TYR A 280 -14.33 -9.03 9.73
CA TYR A 280 -14.29 -10.32 10.40
C TYR A 280 -15.68 -10.77 10.88
N ILE A 281 -16.47 -9.86 11.48
CA ILE A 281 -17.83 -10.15 11.91
C ILE A 281 -18.71 -10.59 10.73
N GLY A 282 -18.53 -9.98 9.56
CA GLY A 282 -19.28 -10.30 8.35
C GLY A 282 -18.62 -11.32 7.42
N SER A 283 -17.52 -11.95 7.81
CA SER A 283 -16.74 -12.83 6.93
C SER A 283 -17.48 -14.12 6.52
N SER A 284 -18.47 -14.53 7.31
CA SER A 284 -19.31 -15.71 7.02
C SER A 284 -20.57 -15.40 6.20
N TRP A 285 -20.80 -14.15 5.79
CA TRP A 285 -22.00 -13.77 5.05
C TRP A 285 -21.91 -14.25 3.60
N ALA A 286 -22.86 -15.09 3.19
CA ALA A 286 -23.04 -15.50 1.80
C ALA A 286 -23.90 -14.46 1.07
N LEU A 287 -23.26 -13.44 0.52
CA LEU A 287 -23.95 -12.33 -0.13
C LEU A 287 -24.22 -12.61 -1.61
N THR A 288 -25.35 -12.10 -2.09
CA THR A 288 -25.63 -12.01 -3.52
C THR A 288 -25.07 -10.70 -4.08
N TRP A 289 -24.91 -10.60 -5.40
CA TRP A 289 -24.40 -9.40 -6.08
C TRP A 289 -25.18 -8.13 -5.72
N ASN A 290 -26.49 -8.22 -5.60
CA ASN A 290 -27.37 -7.09 -5.26
C ASN A 290 -27.12 -6.54 -3.84
N LEU A 291 -26.56 -7.33 -2.95
CA LEU A 291 -26.23 -6.93 -1.58
C LEU A 291 -24.73 -6.64 -1.43
N ALA A 292 -23.87 -7.42 -2.06
CA ALA A 292 -22.42 -7.27 -1.94
C ALA A 292 -21.94 -5.90 -2.48
N ILE A 293 -22.37 -5.50 -3.67
CA ILE A 293 -21.94 -4.24 -4.29
C ILE A 293 -22.31 -3.03 -3.42
N PRO A 294 -23.60 -2.80 -3.04
CA PRO A 294 -23.95 -1.64 -2.23
C PRO A 294 -23.31 -1.69 -0.84
N LEU A 295 -23.13 -2.88 -0.24
CA LEU A 295 -22.49 -3.02 1.06
C LEU A 295 -21.00 -2.63 0.99
N VAL A 296 -20.25 -3.10 0.00
CA VAL A 296 -18.84 -2.73 -0.22
C VAL A 296 -18.70 -1.23 -0.44
N LEU A 297 -19.54 -0.63 -1.27
CA LEU A 297 -19.53 0.80 -1.53
C LEU A 297 -19.89 1.61 -0.28
N LEU A 298 -20.96 1.26 0.41
CA LEU A 298 -21.37 1.92 1.64
C LEU A 298 -20.30 1.82 2.72
N PHE A 299 -19.77 0.61 2.95
CA PHE A 299 -18.70 0.38 3.92
C PHE A 299 -17.46 1.20 3.61
N THR A 300 -17.05 1.27 2.34
CA THR A 300 -15.91 2.06 1.92
C THR A 300 -16.11 3.55 2.18
N VAL A 301 -17.25 4.11 1.74
CA VAL A 301 -17.51 5.55 1.84
C VAL A 301 -17.77 6.00 3.28
N LEU A 302 -18.32 5.14 4.12
CA LEU A 302 -18.68 5.44 5.51
C LEU A 302 -17.47 5.88 6.36
N TRP A 303 -16.28 5.38 6.09
CA TRP A 303 -15.07 5.75 6.80
C TRP A 303 -14.68 7.23 6.60
N TRP A 304 -15.13 7.85 5.54
CA TRP A 304 -14.87 9.28 5.31
C TRP A 304 -15.59 10.18 6.34
N PRO A 305 -16.93 10.18 6.45
CA PRO A 305 -17.61 10.98 7.48
C PRO A 305 -17.24 10.57 8.90
N ILE A 306 -16.99 9.28 9.17
CA ILE A 306 -16.51 8.82 10.48
C ILE A 306 -15.17 9.49 10.82
N SER A 307 -14.23 9.58 9.88
CA SER A 307 -12.94 10.23 10.10
C SER A 307 -13.07 11.71 10.35
N VAL A 308 -13.94 12.40 9.62
CA VAL A 308 -14.24 13.82 9.80
C VAL A 308 -14.82 14.05 11.21
N PHE A 309 -15.78 13.23 11.61
CA PHE A 309 -16.38 13.29 12.95
C PHE A 309 -15.33 13.05 14.05
N HIS A 310 -14.53 11.99 13.90
CA HIS A 310 -13.48 11.63 14.87
C HIS A 310 -12.46 12.77 15.03
N GLN A 311 -11.94 13.32 13.94
CA GLN A 311 -10.94 14.39 13.98
C GLN A 311 -11.49 15.69 14.58
N THR A 312 -12.81 15.93 14.51
CA THR A 312 -13.44 17.11 15.09
C THR A 312 -13.79 16.92 16.56
N LYS A 313 -14.17 15.72 17.00
CA LYS A 313 -14.68 15.46 18.36
C LYS A 313 -13.68 14.76 19.27
N CYS A 314 -12.85 13.86 18.75
CA CYS A 314 -11.97 13.01 19.54
C CYS A 314 -10.54 12.89 18.96
N PRO A 315 -9.86 13.99 18.56
CA PRO A 315 -8.61 13.94 17.78
C PRO A 315 -7.44 13.25 18.53
N THR A 316 -7.51 13.19 19.85
CA THR A 316 -6.46 12.57 20.69
C THR A 316 -6.61 11.05 20.84
N PHE A 317 -7.76 10.49 20.44
CA PHE A 317 -8.05 9.08 20.61
C PHE A 317 -7.74 8.28 19.33
N SER A 318 -6.45 8.21 18.97
CA SER A 318 -6.00 7.49 17.78
C SER A 318 -4.62 6.85 18.01
N LEU A 319 -4.32 5.80 17.24
CA LEU A 319 -3.03 5.11 17.27
C LEU A 319 -1.90 6.06 16.85
N GLU A 320 -2.16 6.95 15.90
CA GLU A 320 -1.21 8.02 15.51
C GLU A 320 -0.85 8.91 16.67
N HIS A 321 -1.84 9.32 17.47
CA HIS A 321 -1.60 10.19 18.63
C HIS A 321 -0.79 9.45 19.71
N ILE A 322 -1.09 8.18 19.96
CA ILE A 322 -0.32 7.34 20.90
C ILE A 322 1.13 7.24 20.44
N LEU A 323 1.38 6.93 19.16
CA LEU A 323 2.73 6.86 18.60
C LEU A 323 3.49 8.19 18.73
N GLN A 324 2.83 9.30 18.43
CA GLN A 324 3.43 10.63 18.59
C GLN A 324 3.79 10.93 20.05
N ARG A 325 2.92 10.55 20.97
CA ARG A 325 3.13 10.73 22.41
C ARG A 325 4.33 9.91 22.91
N LEU A 326 4.37 8.62 22.56
CA LEU A 326 5.48 7.74 22.87
C LEU A 326 6.81 8.28 22.30
N SER A 327 6.80 8.69 21.04
CA SER A 327 7.99 9.26 20.39
C SER A 327 8.49 10.54 21.06
N ARG A 328 7.60 11.38 21.61
CA ARG A 328 7.99 12.59 22.35
C ARG A 328 8.54 12.30 23.74
N HIS A 329 8.00 11.31 24.43
CA HIS A 329 8.40 10.98 25.81
C HIS A 329 9.69 10.15 25.87
N LEU A 330 9.86 9.21 24.95
CA LEU A 330 11.00 8.27 24.96
C LEU A 330 12.24 8.79 24.21
N VAL A 331 12.14 9.90 23.47
CA VAL A 331 13.26 10.51 22.72
C VAL A 331 13.86 11.72 23.46
N LYS A 332 13.24 12.15 24.56
CA LYS A 332 13.89 13.07 25.50
C LYS A 332 14.97 12.30 26.26
#